data_5e1c696bc28583018e99f69a4847707b
#
_entry.id   5e1c696bc28583018e99f69a4847707b
#
_cell.length_a   1.000
_cell.length_b   1.000
_cell.length_c   1.000
_cell.angle_alpha   90.00
_cell.angle_beta   90.00
_cell.angle_gamma   90.00
#
_symmetry.space_group_name_H-M   'P 1'
#
loop_
_entity.id
_entity.type
_entity.pdbx_description
1 polymer ?
#
loop_
_entity_poly.entity_id
_entity_poly.type
_entity_poly.pdbx_seq_one_letter_code
_entity_poly.pdbx_strand_id
1 'polypeptide(L)'
;MITPSKLPFTLTFSGGWDKGVRYFNRFTEDPSELGVEVKPGLTFTENQDIYVRFEAPRGFRFTMDGLDVVTLPGQERENGQTYITPAHRPGEAILLFEGQDFPLVPGYYVLTVEGNGKSWYGLMEIKPKYMGKQSWQDMRDELADEIRTLSFDFMKRNIHISKALEGVLGLSPSMLLRFYTISDESPVVMNVLDELSHTANARIVLKLKQIRREEGRRPDPHIRPQHVKERPGAPRMPALRTEITRDVAENRFAKSILLALDRILQQFLDEIEGPVKRLEEKQEKLKKYTWGLEYKTGENALSRLRLYRQRARRIRSGIGRVTLAPWFEEARADRLSEVPMTVLMDPRYSVLYRLYKNLSRPAQSLDVSNFYQFQWKRTDKLYELWSFLQFIKALTARGWELEEGITVIKEEGRYRLSSLESGTEIKLKRDGEEVHLIYDGILPASSSDTDRKDHPLYTNNPHRQPDLRLDYYKGGLYYGSLVADFKYRDILFLWQDETRSASLRRQFNAYRDMNTRFYRDCDEITSLRDSRPVKEVWAVFPREIPGKSDEDYSLRFIPLAPGLTANSRLADELENYLASLRK
;
A
#
# COMPACT_ATOMS: atom_id res chain seq x y z
N MET A 1 3.95 28.55 14.97
CA MET A 1 3.96 27.61 16.12
C MET A 1 3.36 28.29 17.34
N ILE A 2 2.29 27.77 17.89
CA ILE A 2 1.63 28.37 19.08
C ILE A 2 2.31 27.82 20.33
N THR A 3 2.69 28.70 21.26
CA THR A 3 3.35 28.28 22.52
C THR A 3 2.33 27.50 23.40
N PRO A 4 2.76 26.42 24.09
CA PRO A 4 1.89 25.52 24.89
C PRO A 4 0.97 26.23 25.90
N SER A 5 1.44 27.33 26.44
CA SER A 5 0.68 28.13 27.45
C SER A 5 -0.52 28.91 26.88
N LYS A 6 -0.82 28.81 25.58
CA LYS A 6 -1.90 29.58 24.93
C LYS A 6 -3.02 28.71 24.32
N LEU A 7 -2.93 27.39 24.42
CA LEU A 7 -3.99 26.51 23.90
C LEU A 7 -5.16 26.47 24.89
N PRO A 8 -6.42 26.59 24.41
CA PRO A 8 -7.60 26.55 25.28
C PRO A 8 -8.03 25.12 25.63
N PHE A 9 -7.21 24.13 25.33
CA PHE A 9 -7.44 22.70 25.58
C PHE A 9 -6.12 22.01 25.96
N THR A 10 -6.26 20.82 26.55
CA THR A 10 -5.14 19.92 26.82
C THR A 10 -5.39 18.60 26.10
N LEU A 11 -4.43 18.17 25.30
CA LEU A 11 -4.43 16.88 24.64
C LEU A 11 -3.21 16.09 25.10
N THR A 12 -3.44 14.97 25.74
CA THR A 12 -2.37 14.09 26.21
C THR A 12 -2.55 12.70 25.67
N PHE A 13 -1.43 12.08 25.38
CA PHE A 13 -1.36 10.69 24.95
C PHE A 13 -0.53 9.92 25.96
N SER A 14 -0.90 8.68 26.19
CA SER A 14 -0.09 7.72 26.93
C SER A 14 -0.09 6.39 26.19
N GLY A 15 1.00 5.67 26.26
CA GLY A 15 1.15 4.40 25.56
C GLY A 15 2.60 4.01 25.40
N GLY A 16 2.81 2.79 24.91
CA GLY A 16 4.14 2.26 24.75
C GLY A 16 4.68 1.60 26.01
N TRP A 17 5.97 1.31 25.98
CA TRP A 17 6.66 0.58 27.06
C TRP A 17 6.77 1.37 28.36
N ASP A 18 6.90 2.67 28.26
CA ASP A 18 7.09 3.58 29.40
C ASP A 18 5.79 4.05 30.05
N LYS A 19 4.64 3.77 29.43
CA LYS A 19 3.30 4.21 29.86
C LYS A 19 3.23 5.69 30.30
N GLY A 20 4.23 6.48 29.92
CA GLY A 20 4.36 7.88 30.28
C GLY A 20 3.27 8.74 29.62
N VAL A 21 2.76 9.73 30.36
CA VAL A 21 1.85 10.73 29.81
C VAL A 21 2.65 11.78 29.05
N ARG A 22 2.31 11.99 27.80
CA ARG A 22 2.97 12.94 26.90
C ARG A 22 1.96 14.00 26.45
N TYR A 23 2.32 15.26 26.65
CA TYR A 23 1.49 16.39 26.21
C TYR A 23 1.71 16.65 24.73
N PHE A 24 0.63 16.71 23.97
CA PHE A 24 0.66 17.16 22.59
C PHE A 24 0.48 18.68 22.58
N ASN A 25 1.52 19.41 22.22
CA ASN A 25 1.55 20.87 22.33
C ASN A 25 1.98 21.60 21.04
N ARG A 26 2.18 20.85 19.95
CA ARG A 26 2.58 21.40 18.65
C ARG A 26 1.40 21.52 17.72
N PHE A 27 0.74 22.66 17.77
CA PHE A 27 -0.40 22.96 16.92
C PHE A 27 -0.15 24.20 16.09
N THR A 28 -0.79 24.23 14.92
CA THR A 28 -0.92 25.40 14.05
C THR A 28 -2.39 25.66 13.72
N GLU A 29 -2.76 26.90 13.41
CA GLU A 29 -4.08 27.25 12.88
C GLU A 29 -4.12 27.13 11.33
N ASP A 30 -2.97 27.03 10.66
CA ASP A 30 -2.87 26.82 9.20
C ASP A 30 -2.42 25.39 8.88
N PRO A 31 -3.29 24.54 8.31
CA PRO A 31 -2.94 23.17 7.94
C PRO A 31 -1.82 23.07 6.89
N SER A 32 -1.53 24.15 6.16
CA SER A 32 -0.45 24.15 5.16
C SER A 32 0.95 24.15 5.77
N GLU A 33 1.07 24.49 7.07
CA GLU A 33 2.34 24.42 7.81
C GLU A 33 2.71 23.01 8.28
N LEU A 34 1.74 22.06 8.22
CA LEU A 34 2.00 20.68 8.65
C LEU A 34 3.01 19.99 7.72
N GLY A 35 4.03 19.37 8.31
CA GLY A 35 5.08 18.66 7.57
C GLY A 35 6.19 19.56 7.05
N VAL A 36 5.96 20.86 6.90
CA VAL A 36 6.97 21.84 6.45
C VAL A 36 7.58 22.57 7.66
N GLU A 37 6.77 23.31 8.40
CA GLU A 37 7.20 24.07 9.57
C GLU A 37 6.86 23.36 10.89
N VAL A 38 5.75 22.62 10.91
CA VAL A 38 5.30 21.85 12.08
C VAL A 38 5.74 20.40 11.96
N LYS A 39 6.82 20.05 12.64
CA LYS A 39 7.29 18.66 12.78
C LYS A 39 6.36 17.87 13.71
N PRO A 40 6.35 16.51 13.64
CA PRO A 40 5.56 15.69 14.55
C PRO A 40 5.75 16.10 16.00
N GLY A 41 4.63 16.32 16.70
CA GLY A 41 4.60 16.68 18.11
C GLY A 41 4.88 15.50 19.02
N LEU A 42 4.41 14.32 18.61
CA LEU A 42 4.63 13.04 19.29
C LEU A 42 4.96 11.97 18.26
N THR A 43 5.73 11.00 18.71
CA THR A 43 6.08 9.80 17.95
C THR A 43 5.77 8.57 18.80
N PHE A 44 5.02 7.64 18.22
CA PHE A 44 4.78 6.32 18.79
C PHE A 44 5.34 5.24 17.87
N THR A 45 5.41 4.03 18.38
CA THR A 45 5.75 2.84 17.60
C THR A 45 4.48 2.04 17.34
N GLU A 46 4.38 1.39 16.22
CA GLU A 46 3.26 0.51 15.91
C GLU A 46 3.10 -0.65 16.92
N ASN A 47 1.95 -1.30 16.93
CA ASN A 47 1.63 -2.43 17.81
C ASN A 47 1.79 -2.10 19.31
N GLN A 48 1.29 -0.95 19.71
CA GLN A 48 1.25 -0.49 21.10
C GLN A 48 -0.14 0.08 21.42
N ASP A 49 -0.59 -0.13 22.66
CA ASP A 49 -1.78 0.53 23.15
C ASP A 49 -1.52 2.03 23.24
N ILE A 50 -2.45 2.81 22.70
CA ILE A 50 -2.40 4.28 22.75
C ILE A 50 -3.69 4.78 23.38
N TYR A 51 -3.54 5.50 24.47
CA TYR A 51 -4.62 6.17 25.16
C TYR A 51 -4.56 7.67 24.87
N VAL A 52 -5.73 8.27 24.71
CA VAL A 52 -5.88 9.72 24.56
C VAL A 52 -6.71 10.26 25.72
N ARG A 53 -6.33 11.42 26.19
CA ARG A 53 -7.10 12.21 27.14
C ARG A 53 -7.25 13.61 26.56
N PHE A 54 -8.49 13.99 26.33
CA PHE A 54 -8.84 15.28 25.77
C PHE A 54 -9.62 16.10 26.80
N GLU A 55 -9.01 17.17 27.27
CA GLU A 55 -9.61 18.11 28.23
C GLU A 55 -9.78 19.46 27.57
N ALA A 56 -11.00 19.94 27.50
CA ALA A 56 -11.35 21.21 26.91
C ALA A 56 -12.69 21.72 27.46
N PRO A 57 -13.02 23.01 27.30
CA PRO A 57 -14.35 23.52 27.55
C PRO A 57 -15.42 22.83 26.69
N ARG A 58 -16.68 22.88 27.10
CA ARG A 58 -17.80 22.36 26.30
C ARG A 58 -17.83 23.00 24.92
N GLY A 59 -18.15 22.19 23.90
CA GLY A 59 -18.19 22.62 22.50
C GLY A 59 -16.87 22.48 21.75
N PHE A 60 -15.81 21.98 22.40
CA PHE A 60 -14.61 21.53 21.72
C PHE A 60 -14.76 20.08 21.24
N ARG A 61 -14.10 19.75 20.13
CA ARG A 61 -14.09 18.44 19.51
C ARG A 61 -12.69 18.08 19.05
N PHE A 62 -12.31 16.82 19.20
CA PHE A 62 -11.05 16.27 18.74
C PHE A 62 -11.32 15.20 17.67
N THR A 63 -10.59 15.25 16.59
CA THR A 63 -10.57 14.20 15.57
C THR A 63 -9.15 13.94 15.11
N MET A 64 -8.92 12.76 14.53
CA MET A 64 -7.65 12.41 13.90
C MET A 64 -7.87 11.41 12.76
N ASP A 65 -6.86 11.28 11.90
CA ASP A 65 -6.87 10.29 10.84
C ASP A 65 -7.02 8.87 11.43
N GLY A 66 -7.88 8.06 10.84
CA GLY A 66 -8.15 6.70 11.28
C GLY A 66 -9.18 6.56 12.41
N LEU A 67 -9.72 7.66 12.94
CA LEU A 67 -10.73 7.61 13.98
C LEU A 67 -12.07 7.02 13.48
N ASP A 68 -12.34 7.11 12.18
CA ASP A 68 -13.59 6.65 11.56
C ASP A 68 -13.75 5.12 11.57
N VAL A 69 -12.66 4.38 11.68
CA VAL A 69 -12.64 2.90 11.64
C VAL A 69 -12.69 2.26 13.01
N VAL A 70 -12.59 3.03 14.08
CA VAL A 70 -12.70 2.52 15.46
C VAL A 70 -13.99 2.98 16.11
N THR A 71 -14.53 2.19 17.03
CA THR A 71 -15.68 2.55 17.83
C THR A 71 -15.24 2.81 19.27
N LEU A 72 -15.33 4.06 19.71
CA LEU A 72 -14.84 4.50 21.01
C LEU A 72 -15.95 5.05 21.89
N PRO A 73 -15.81 4.97 23.23
CA PRO A 73 -16.70 5.66 24.15
C PRO A 73 -16.66 7.19 23.94
N GLY A 74 -17.82 7.84 23.94
CA GLY A 74 -17.89 9.31 23.75
C GLY A 74 -17.62 9.80 22.31
N GLN A 75 -17.69 8.90 21.35
CA GLN A 75 -17.55 9.21 19.95
C GLN A 75 -18.86 9.78 19.39
N GLU A 76 -18.77 10.90 18.71
CA GLU A 76 -19.88 11.53 17.99
C GLU A 76 -19.59 11.52 16.48
N ARG A 77 -20.64 11.33 15.67
CA ARG A 77 -20.55 11.39 14.20
C ARG A 77 -21.39 12.56 13.70
N GLU A 78 -20.74 13.47 12.98
CA GLU A 78 -21.41 14.58 12.34
C GLU A 78 -20.85 14.80 10.93
N ASN A 79 -21.71 14.88 9.94
CA ASN A 79 -21.35 15.10 8.52
C ASN A 79 -20.31 14.09 7.98
N GLY A 80 -20.38 12.82 8.42
CA GLY A 80 -19.45 11.77 7.99
C GLY A 80 -18.08 11.80 8.67
N GLN A 81 -17.83 12.74 9.56
CA GLN A 81 -16.59 12.83 10.34
C GLN A 81 -16.84 12.42 11.78
N THR A 82 -15.89 11.72 12.34
CA THR A 82 -15.96 11.19 13.71
C THR A 82 -15.14 12.06 14.66
N TYR A 83 -15.73 12.38 15.80
CA TYR A 83 -15.14 13.26 16.83
C TYR A 83 -15.19 12.62 18.22
N ILE A 84 -14.21 12.95 19.03
CA ILE A 84 -14.21 12.70 20.48
C ILE A 84 -14.53 14.02 21.19
N THR A 85 -15.51 13.98 22.07
CA THR A 85 -15.87 15.10 22.96
C THR A 85 -14.95 15.13 24.18
N PRO A 86 -14.79 16.29 24.86
CA PRO A 86 -13.99 16.37 26.07
C PRO A 86 -14.47 15.40 27.15
N ALA A 87 -13.53 14.80 27.87
CA ALA A 87 -13.81 13.86 28.94
C ALA A 87 -14.75 14.47 30.02
N HIS A 88 -15.79 13.72 30.39
CA HIS A 88 -16.76 14.18 31.41
C HIS A 88 -16.17 14.13 32.82
N ARG A 89 -15.17 13.28 33.06
CA ARG A 89 -14.47 13.15 34.32
C ARG A 89 -13.01 13.56 34.19
N PRO A 90 -12.47 14.40 35.06
CA PRO A 90 -11.05 14.71 35.09
C PRO A 90 -10.24 13.42 35.25
N GLY A 91 -9.31 13.19 34.35
CA GLY A 91 -8.42 12.03 34.40
C GLY A 91 -8.85 10.82 33.58
N GLU A 92 -10.01 10.82 32.97
CA GLU A 92 -10.48 9.74 32.13
C GLU A 92 -9.71 9.71 30.81
N ALA A 93 -8.97 8.61 30.56
CA ALA A 93 -8.29 8.36 29.32
C ALA A 93 -9.07 7.31 28.51
N ILE A 94 -9.18 7.54 27.21
CA ILE A 94 -9.85 6.65 26.27
C ILE A 94 -8.77 5.81 25.60
N LEU A 95 -8.91 4.49 25.58
CA LEU A 95 -8.09 3.61 24.76
C LEU A 95 -8.41 3.91 23.29
N LEU A 96 -7.50 4.61 22.63
CA LEU A 96 -7.68 5.05 21.26
C LEU A 96 -7.43 3.91 20.28
N PHE A 97 -6.35 3.14 20.51
CA PHE A 97 -5.96 2.01 19.68
C PHE A 97 -5.40 0.89 20.53
N GLU A 98 -5.82 -0.34 20.28
CA GLU A 98 -5.30 -1.54 20.90
C GLU A 98 -4.12 -2.09 20.12
N GLY A 99 -3.06 -2.51 20.80
CA GLY A 99 -1.72 -2.75 20.27
C GLY A 99 -1.58 -3.70 19.09
N GLN A 100 -2.55 -4.55 18.82
CA GLN A 100 -2.53 -5.46 17.67
C GLN A 100 -3.58 -5.11 16.62
N ASP A 101 -4.49 -4.19 16.92
CA ASP A 101 -5.57 -3.86 16.02
C ASP A 101 -5.20 -2.71 15.08
N PHE A 102 -5.67 -2.87 13.85
CA PHE A 102 -5.77 -1.80 12.88
C PHE A 102 -6.53 -0.61 13.50
N PRO A 103 -6.13 0.69 13.30
CA PRO A 103 -5.56 1.15 12.04
C PRO A 103 -4.13 1.76 12.10
N LEU A 104 -3.39 1.58 13.17
CA LEU A 104 -2.10 2.26 13.28
C LEU A 104 -0.98 1.55 12.49
N VAL A 105 -0.89 1.86 11.22
CA VAL A 105 0.27 1.52 10.39
C VAL A 105 1.31 2.64 10.46
N PRO A 106 2.60 2.38 10.22
CA PRO A 106 3.62 3.42 10.18
C PRO A 106 3.28 4.54 9.19
N GLY A 107 3.35 5.79 9.64
CA GLY A 107 2.98 6.96 8.85
C GLY A 107 2.76 8.20 9.69
N TYR A 108 2.27 9.25 9.05
CA TYR A 108 1.87 10.49 9.70
C TYR A 108 0.36 10.58 9.82
N TYR A 109 -0.10 11.04 10.98
CA TYR A 109 -1.50 11.20 11.33
C TYR A 109 -1.78 12.65 11.70
N VAL A 110 -2.75 13.25 11.05
CA VAL A 110 -3.18 14.61 11.35
C VAL A 110 -4.17 14.58 12.51
N LEU A 111 -3.90 15.40 13.50
CA LEU A 111 -4.75 15.63 14.67
C LEU A 111 -5.45 16.99 14.46
N THR A 112 -6.74 17.05 14.70
CA THR A 112 -7.50 18.30 14.60
C THR A 112 -8.31 18.52 15.87
N VAL A 113 -8.17 19.68 16.46
CA VAL A 113 -9.04 20.13 17.55
C VAL A 113 -9.85 21.33 17.07
N GLU A 114 -11.16 21.27 17.24
CA GLU A 114 -12.08 22.33 16.85
C GLU A 114 -12.80 22.88 18.08
N GLY A 115 -12.94 24.19 18.16
CA GLY A 115 -13.68 24.82 19.25
C GLY A 115 -13.62 26.34 19.18
N ASN A 116 -14.63 27.01 19.71
CA ASN A 116 -14.74 28.46 19.71
C ASN A 116 -14.51 29.10 18.33
N GLY A 117 -14.94 28.39 17.29
CA GLY A 117 -14.80 28.91 15.93
C GLY A 117 -13.39 28.85 15.35
N LYS A 118 -12.51 28.10 15.96
CA LYS A 118 -11.13 27.88 15.48
C LYS A 118 -10.84 26.40 15.33
N SER A 119 -9.89 26.11 14.46
CA SER A 119 -9.33 24.77 14.29
C SER A 119 -7.82 24.80 14.51
N TRP A 120 -7.32 23.81 15.23
CA TRP A 120 -5.90 23.62 15.51
C TRP A 120 -5.48 22.27 14.93
N TYR A 121 -4.39 22.28 14.18
CA TYR A 121 -3.87 21.10 13.49
C TYR A 121 -2.52 20.70 14.08
N GLY A 122 -2.34 19.42 14.28
CA GLY A 122 -1.09 18.85 14.76
C GLY A 122 -0.72 17.59 13.99
N LEU A 123 0.54 17.17 14.08
CA LEU A 123 1.05 16.00 13.37
C LEU A 123 1.64 14.99 14.37
N MET A 124 1.17 13.76 14.31
CA MET A 124 1.69 12.62 15.05
C MET A 124 2.36 11.64 14.09
N GLU A 125 3.46 11.00 14.52
CA GLU A 125 4.15 9.98 13.73
C GLU A 125 4.04 8.62 14.39
N ILE A 126 3.69 7.59 13.60
CA ILE A 126 3.81 6.19 13.98
C ILE A 126 5.02 5.60 13.26
N LYS A 127 5.96 5.01 13.99
CA LYS A 127 7.16 4.38 13.45
C LYS A 127 7.03 2.86 13.39
N PRO A 128 7.66 2.22 12.42
CA PRO A 128 7.78 0.76 12.41
C PRO A 128 8.59 0.27 13.61
N LYS A 129 8.24 -0.90 14.13
CA LYS A 129 8.80 -1.43 15.38
C LYS A 129 10.16 -2.11 15.20
N TYR A 130 10.29 -2.93 14.17
CA TYR A 130 11.45 -3.82 14.00
C TYR A 130 12.32 -3.47 12.80
N MET A 131 12.01 -2.40 12.07
CA MET A 131 12.85 -1.89 10.98
C MET A 131 12.90 -0.37 10.99
N GLY A 132 13.85 0.22 10.24
CA GLY A 132 13.93 1.66 10.05
C GLY A 132 12.76 2.19 9.20
N LYS A 133 12.43 3.46 9.36
CA LYS A 133 11.37 4.12 8.57
C LYS A 133 11.66 4.01 7.06
N GLN A 134 12.91 4.27 6.65
CA GLN A 134 13.30 4.17 5.25
C GLN A 134 13.14 2.74 4.72
N SER A 135 13.65 1.74 5.45
CA SER A 135 13.51 0.33 5.06
C SER A 135 12.04 -0.11 4.98
N TRP A 136 11.18 0.44 5.84
CA TRP A 136 9.73 0.17 5.76
C TRP A 136 9.11 0.79 4.50
N GLN A 137 9.49 2.01 4.15
CA GLN A 137 9.04 2.66 2.92
C GLN A 137 9.54 1.91 1.68
N ASP A 138 10.82 1.55 1.67
CA ASP A 138 11.43 0.78 0.59
C ASP A 138 10.76 -0.59 0.44
N MET A 139 10.47 -1.30 1.55
CA MET A 139 9.73 -2.56 1.54
C MET A 139 8.37 -2.42 0.87
N ARG A 140 7.62 -1.39 1.20
CA ARG A 140 6.32 -1.13 0.61
C ARG A 140 6.42 -0.82 -0.89
N ASP A 141 7.39 -0.01 -1.27
CA ASP A 141 7.59 0.41 -2.65
C ASP A 141 8.15 -0.74 -3.50
N GLU A 142 9.11 -1.51 -2.99
CA GLU A 142 9.62 -2.73 -3.62
C GLU A 142 8.52 -3.78 -3.79
N LEU A 143 7.68 -4.00 -2.77
CA LEU A 143 6.55 -4.93 -2.85
C LEU A 143 5.62 -4.55 -4.00
N ALA A 144 5.30 -3.27 -4.14
CA ALA A 144 4.47 -2.78 -5.23
C ALA A 144 5.14 -2.96 -6.61
N ASP A 145 6.45 -2.75 -6.70
CA ASP A 145 7.20 -2.84 -7.95
C ASP A 145 7.43 -4.29 -8.39
N GLU A 146 7.77 -5.21 -7.47
CA GLU A 146 7.97 -6.64 -7.78
C GLU A 146 6.68 -7.30 -8.26
N ILE A 147 5.57 -7.02 -7.61
CA ILE A 147 4.27 -7.54 -8.05
C ILE A 147 3.96 -7.07 -9.47
N ARG A 148 4.28 -5.83 -9.81
CA ARG A 148 4.11 -5.30 -11.16
C ARG A 148 5.01 -6.00 -12.18
N THR A 149 6.26 -6.23 -11.82
CA THR A 149 7.25 -6.86 -12.69
C THR A 149 6.85 -8.30 -13.02
N LEU A 150 6.49 -9.09 -12.00
CA LEU A 150 6.02 -10.46 -12.20
C LEU A 150 4.76 -10.52 -13.06
N SER A 151 3.84 -9.59 -12.86
CA SER A 151 2.62 -9.49 -13.66
C SER A 151 2.91 -9.15 -15.12
N PHE A 152 3.87 -8.26 -15.33
CA PHE A 152 4.27 -7.84 -16.67
C PHE A 152 4.92 -8.98 -17.43
N ASP A 153 5.81 -9.75 -16.82
CA ASP A 153 6.45 -10.90 -17.44
C ASP A 153 5.43 -12.00 -17.76
N PHE A 154 4.44 -12.19 -16.90
CA PHE A 154 3.34 -13.11 -17.15
C PHE A 154 2.42 -12.61 -18.28
N MET A 155 2.10 -11.30 -18.31
CA MET A 155 1.32 -10.70 -19.38
C MET A 155 2.01 -10.79 -20.74
N LYS A 156 3.34 -10.58 -20.82
CA LYS A 156 4.11 -10.77 -22.06
C LYS A 156 4.00 -12.21 -22.58
N ARG A 157 3.98 -13.19 -21.68
CA ARG A 157 3.86 -14.61 -22.07
C ARG A 157 2.43 -14.98 -22.50
N ASN A 158 1.41 -14.45 -21.83
CA ASN A 158 0.00 -14.79 -22.08
C ASN A 158 -0.69 -13.90 -23.13
N ILE A 159 -0.27 -12.65 -23.27
CA ILE A 159 -0.68 -11.81 -24.39
C ILE A 159 0.30 -12.13 -25.50
N HIS A 160 -0.10 -12.94 -26.45
CA HIS A 160 0.53 -12.99 -27.77
C HIS A 160 0.36 -11.60 -28.43
N ILE A 161 1.04 -10.58 -27.89
CA ILE A 161 1.36 -9.39 -28.67
C ILE A 161 2.28 -9.95 -29.73
N SER A 162 1.72 -10.18 -30.90
CA SER A 162 2.51 -10.71 -32.02
C SER A 162 3.73 -9.79 -32.14
N LYS A 163 4.91 -10.36 -32.11
CA LYS A 163 6.19 -9.63 -32.40
C LYS A 163 6.05 -8.75 -33.66
N ALA A 164 5.12 -9.10 -34.54
CA ALA A 164 4.72 -8.32 -35.68
C ALA A 164 4.07 -6.96 -35.35
N LEU A 165 3.32 -6.84 -34.24
CA LEU A 165 2.73 -5.56 -33.84
C LEU A 165 3.75 -4.64 -33.16
N GLU A 166 4.66 -5.18 -32.36
CA GLU A 166 5.77 -4.42 -31.77
C GLU A 166 6.71 -3.88 -32.87
N GLY A 167 7.07 -4.73 -33.87
CA GLY A 167 7.97 -4.34 -34.95
C GLY A 167 7.37 -3.31 -35.90
N VAL A 168 6.06 -3.38 -36.19
CA VAL A 168 5.40 -2.47 -37.15
C VAL A 168 5.10 -1.11 -36.52
N LEU A 169 4.78 -1.05 -35.24
CA LEU A 169 4.35 0.17 -34.59
C LEU A 169 5.51 0.93 -33.94
N GLY A 170 6.62 0.26 -33.63
CA GLY A 170 7.75 0.85 -32.90
C GLY A 170 7.32 1.41 -31.52
N LEU A 171 6.28 0.82 -30.93
CA LEU A 171 5.77 1.22 -29.63
C LEU A 171 6.67 0.64 -28.54
N SER A 172 7.11 1.49 -27.63
CA SER A 172 7.83 1.02 -26.45
C SER A 172 6.89 0.24 -25.51
N PRO A 173 7.40 -0.72 -24.73
CA PRO A 173 6.62 -1.41 -23.70
C PRO A 173 5.91 -0.45 -22.73
N SER A 174 6.56 0.68 -22.42
CA SER A 174 5.98 1.73 -21.58
C SER A 174 4.76 2.39 -22.21
N MET A 175 4.74 2.53 -23.52
CA MET A 175 3.61 3.10 -24.24
C MET A 175 2.41 2.14 -24.26
N LEU A 176 2.64 0.84 -24.44
CA LEU A 176 1.61 -0.19 -24.36
C LEU A 176 0.95 -0.22 -22.99
N LEU A 177 1.72 -0.03 -21.93
CA LEU A 177 1.20 0.05 -20.57
C LEU A 177 0.34 1.31 -20.34
N ARG A 178 0.74 2.45 -20.90
CA ARG A 178 -0.09 3.67 -20.87
C ARG A 178 -1.41 3.46 -21.60
N PHE A 179 -1.41 2.78 -22.76
CA PHE A 179 -2.63 2.42 -23.46
C PHE A 179 -3.57 1.60 -22.58
N TYR A 180 -3.02 0.56 -21.97
CA TYR A 180 -3.78 -0.31 -21.11
C TYR A 180 -4.38 0.43 -19.92
N THR A 181 -3.55 1.19 -19.19
CA THR A 181 -3.97 1.98 -18.02
C THR A 181 -5.08 2.97 -18.37
N ILE A 182 -4.92 3.72 -19.48
CA ILE A 182 -5.94 4.68 -19.94
C ILE A 182 -7.23 3.95 -20.32
N SER A 183 -7.12 2.80 -20.95
CA SER A 183 -8.28 2.02 -21.38
C SER A 183 -9.06 1.45 -20.21
N ASP A 184 -8.35 0.88 -19.25
CA ASP A 184 -8.94 0.17 -18.12
C ASP A 184 -9.52 1.15 -17.10
N GLU A 185 -8.78 2.19 -16.73
CA GLU A 185 -9.21 3.12 -15.70
C GLU A 185 -10.19 4.20 -16.20
N SER A 186 -10.32 4.39 -17.52
CA SER A 186 -11.14 5.47 -18.09
C SER A 186 -12.58 5.53 -17.54
N PRO A 187 -13.35 4.43 -17.41
CA PRO A 187 -14.74 4.51 -16.91
C PRO A 187 -14.82 5.01 -15.48
N VAL A 188 -13.97 4.46 -14.61
CA VAL A 188 -13.94 4.81 -13.18
C VAL A 188 -13.46 6.26 -12.99
N VAL A 189 -12.41 6.64 -13.71
CA VAL A 189 -11.85 8.00 -13.67
C VAL A 189 -12.87 9.03 -14.17
N MET A 190 -13.63 8.73 -15.22
CA MET A 190 -14.66 9.65 -15.72
C MET A 190 -15.77 9.89 -14.69
N ASN A 191 -16.19 8.86 -13.98
CA ASN A 191 -17.19 9.01 -12.90
C ASN A 191 -16.63 9.87 -11.76
N VAL A 192 -15.37 9.63 -11.36
CA VAL A 192 -14.69 10.42 -10.32
C VAL A 192 -14.53 11.89 -10.72
N LEU A 193 -14.12 12.14 -11.96
CA LEU A 193 -13.98 13.52 -12.47
C LEU A 193 -15.33 14.25 -12.50
N ASP A 194 -16.40 13.54 -12.88
CA ASP A 194 -17.75 14.09 -12.87
C ASP A 194 -18.19 14.43 -11.44
N GLU A 195 -17.99 13.52 -10.50
CA GLU A 195 -18.32 13.72 -9.08
C GLU A 195 -17.51 14.89 -8.48
N LEU A 196 -16.19 14.94 -8.70
CA LEU A 196 -15.32 16.02 -8.20
C LEU A 196 -15.62 17.38 -8.84
N SER A 197 -16.22 17.42 -10.04
CA SER A 197 -16.66 18.68 -10.64
C SER A 197 -17.79 19.35 -9.83
N HIS A 198 -18.55 18.56 -9.06
CA HIS A 198 -19.70 19.01 -8.28
C HIS A 198 -19.48 18.97 -6.77
N THR A 199 -18.85 17.94 -6.25
CA THR A 199 -18.79 17.60 -4.82
C THR A 199 -17.37 17.31 -4.33
N ALA A 200 -16.49 18.32 -4.39
CA ALA A 200 -15.19 18.21 -3.75
C ALA A 200 -15.28 18.41 -2.23
N ASN A 201 -14.32 17.86 -1.51
CA ASN A 201 -14.25 18.02 -0.05
C ASN A 201 -14.18 19.50 0.34
N ALA A 202 -14.83 19.82 1.43
CA ALA A 202 -14.87 21.18 1.95
C ALA A 202 -14.85 21.14 3.48
N ARG A 203 -14.30 22.18 4.09
CA ARG A 203 -14.27 22.35 5.53
C ARG A 203 -14.95 23.65 5.91
N ILE A 204 -15.68 23.61 7.01
CA ILE A 204 -16.25 24.81 7.59
C ILE A 204 -15.19 25.47 8.46
N VAL A 205 -14.86 26.71 8.16
CA VAL A 205 -13.91 27.52 8.92
C VAL A 205 -14.55 28.82 9.37
N LEU A 206 -14.17 29.29 10.53
CA LEU A 206 -14.58 30.60 11.02
C LEU A 206 -13.51 31.61 10.67
N LYS A 207 -13.84 32.56 9.81
CA LYS A 207 -12.95 33.65 9.41
C LYS A 207 -13.42 34.98 9.99
N LEU A 208 -12.47 35.75 10.49
CA LEU A 208 -12.70 37.11 10.90
C LEU A 208 -12.94 38.02 9.68
N LYS A 209 -14.16 38.49 9.49
CA LYS A 209 -14.50 39.43 8.40
C LYS A 209 -14.95 40.77 8.94
N GLN A 210 -14.63 41.83 8.20
CA GLN A 210 -15.14 43.14 8.44
C GLN A 210 -16.55 43.24 7.83
N ILE A 211 -17.60 43.20 8.66
CA ILE A 211 -19.00 43.31 8.26
C ILE A 211 -19.53 44.73 8.57
N ARG A 212 -20.58 45.17 7.88
CA ARG A 212 -21.27 46.39 8.20
C ARG A 212 -21.95 46.28 9.56
N ARG A 213 -21.91 47.35 10.38
CA ARG A 213 -22.52 47.31 11.73
C ARG A 213 -24.02 46.99 11.71
N GLU A 214 -24.69 47.29 10.64
CA GLU A 214 -26.12 47.01 10.42
C GLU A 214 -26.40 45.50 10.25
N GLU A 215 -25.42 44.72 9.81
CA GLU A 215 -25.51 43.28 9.57
C GLU A 215 -25.19 42.44 10.82
N GLY A 216 -24.58 43.01 11.84
CA GLY A 216 -24.16 42.35 13.06
C GLY A 216 -25.07 42.63 14.24
N ARG A 217 -25.75 41.62 14.78
CA ARG A 217 -26.67 41.80 15.92
C ARG A 217 -25.99 42.09 17.26
N ARG A 218 -24.75 41.70 17.49
CA ARG A 218 -23.89 42.03 18.67
C ARG A 218 -22.42 41.73 18.33
N PRO A 219 -21.44 42.46 18.93
CA PRO A 219 -20.03 42.05 18.87
C PRO A 219 -19.86 40.68 19.49
N ASP A 220 -19.14 39.78 18.82
CA ASP A 220 -18.87 38.44 19.33
C ASP A 220 -17.94 38.58 20.56
N PRO A 221 -18.35 38.13 21.76
CA PRO A 221 -17.56 38.27 23.00
C PRO A 221 -16.22 37.51 22.94
N HIS A 222 -16.03 36.59 21.97
CA HIS A 222 -14.80 35.84 21.80
C HIS A 222 -13.74 36.54 20.93
N ILE A 223 -14.10 37.68 20.31
CA ILE A 223 -13.12 38.49 19.56
C ILE A 223 -12.30 39.30 20.57
N ARG A 224 -11.02 38.94 20.75
CA ARG A 224 -10.13 39.65 21.66
C ARG A 224 -9.93 41.12 21.23
N PRO A 225 -9.88 42.10 22.18
CA PRO A 225 -9.68 43.50 21.89
C PRO A 225 -8.41 43.83 21.08
N GLN A 226 -7.41 42.97 21.10
CA GLN A 226 -6.13 43.16 20.40
C GLN A 226 -6.23 43.12 18.86
N HIS A 227 -7.30 42.56 18.29
CA HIS A 227 -7.54 42.54 16.85
C HIS A 227 -8.44 43.70 16.39
N VAL A 228 -8.92 44.49 17.35
CA VAL A 228 -9.84 45.59 17.11
C VAL A 228 -9.07 46.90 17.29
N LYS A 229 -8.31 47.30 16.27
CA LYS A 229 -7.95 48.73 16.12
C LYS A 229 -9.18 49.48 15.62
N GLU A 230 -10.21 49.59 16.47
CA GLU A 230 -11.40 50.33 16.14
C GLU A 230 -11.14 51.82 16.30
N ARG A 231 -11.36 52.53 15.22
CA ARG A 231 -11.70 53.96 15.33
C ARG A 231 -13.18 54.04 15.74
N PRO A 232 -13.52 54.72 16.86
CA PRO A 232 -14.91 54.96 17.24
C PRO A 232 -15.68 55.53 16.05
N GLY A 233 -16.78 54.88 15.62
CA GLY A 233 -17.57 55.30 14.47
C GLY A 233 -17.27 54.63 13.13
N ALA A 234 -16.35 53.65 13.07
CA ALA A 234 -16.10 52.89 11.84
C ALA A 234 -17.39 52.18 11.35
N PRO A 235 -17.74 52.28 10.06
CA PRO A 235 -18.96 51.66 9.50
C PRO A 235 -18.90 50.14 9.41
N ARG A 236 -17.75 49.54 9.71
CA ARG A 236 -17.49 48.08 9.70
C ARG A 236 -16.95 47.61 11.03
N MET A 237 -17.37 46.41 11.45
CA MET A 237 -16.88 45.77 12.66
C MET A 237 -16.36 44.37 12.33
N PRO A 238 -15.32 43.87 13.03
CA PRO A 238 -14.87 42.50 12.88
C PRO A 238 -15.89 41.51 13.47
N ALA A 239 -16.29 40.53 12.69
CA ALA A 239 -17.17 39.45 13.14
C ALA A 239 -16.65 38.10 12.63
N LEU A 240 -16.79 37.07 13.46
CA LEU A 240 -16.53 35.72 13.02
C LEU A 240 -17.68 35.27 12.13
N ARG A 241 -17.37 34.95 10.88
CA ARG A 241 -18.33 34.35 9.95
C ARG A 241 -17.88 32.95 9.57
N THR A 242 -18.84 32.05 9.61
CA THR A 242 -18.67 30.68 9.11
C THR A 242 -18.51 30.74 7.58
N GLU A 243 -17.41 30.22 7.08
CA GLU A 243 -17.16 30.06 5.66
C GLU A 243 -16.83 28.61 5.34
N ILE A 244 -17.30 28.17 4.20
CA ILE A 244 -16.88 26.88 3.65
C ILE A 244 -15.61 27.15 2.84
N THR A 245 -14.51 26.51 3.21
CA THR A 245 -13.30 26.51 2.41
C THR A 245 -13.12 25.17 1.72
N ARG A 246 -12.73 25.21 0.47
CA ARG A 246 -12.34 24.06 -0.33
C ARG A 246 -10.82 23.98 -0.50
N ASP A 247 -10.07 24.90 0.11
CA ASP A 247 -8.61 24.87 0.14
C ASP A 247 -8.12 23.90 1.25
N VAL A 248 -8.46 22.62 1.10
CA VAL A 248 -8.07 21.50 1.98
C VAL A 248 -6.95 20.68 1.34
N ALA A 249 -6.19 19.93 2.14
CA ALA A 249 -4.98 19.23 1.69
C ALA A 249 -5.25 18.28 0.52
N GLU A 250 -6.34 17.52 0.56
CA GLU A 250 -6.75 16.61 -0.51
C GLU A 250 -7.08 17.32 -1.80
N ASN A 251 -7.75 18.49 -1.75
CA ASN A 251 -8.05 19.27 -2.94
C ASN A 251 -6.81 19.93 -3.54
N ARG A 252 -5.90 20.43 -2.69
CA ARG A 252 -4.60 20.96 -3.14
C ARG A 252 -3.80 19.89 -3.87
N PHE A 253 -3.71 18.71 -3.27
CA PHE A 253 -3.02 17.57 -3.86
C PHE A 253 -3.70 17.09 -5.15
N ALA A 254 -5.04 16.98 -5.15
CA ALA A 254 -5.81 16.61 -6.34
C ALA A 254 -5.62 17.62 -7.48
N LYS A 255 -5.59 18.93 -7.20
CA LYS A 255 -5.29 19.95 -8.20
C LYS A 255 -3.94 19.72 -8.85
N SER A 256 -2.91 19.42 -8.06
CA SER A 256 -1.56 19.16 -8.57
C SER A 256 -1.52 17.88 -9.42
N ILE A 257 -2.22 16.83 -8.99
CA ILE A 257 -2.38 15.59 -9.77
C ILE A 257 -3.08 15.87 -11.11
N LEU A 258 -4.19 16.59 -11.11
CA LEU A 258 -4.97 16.87 -12.31
C LEU A 258 -4.16 17.65 -13.34
N LEU A 259 -3.38 18.64 -12.90
CA LEU A 259 -2.46 19.40 -13.75
C LEU A 259 -1.32 18.53 -14.31
N ALA A 260 -0.82 17.59 -13.51
CA ALA A 260 0.20 16.64 -13.97
C ALA A 260 -0.38 15.62 -14.95
N LEU A 261 -1.57 15.08 -14.67
CA LEU A 261 -2.29 14.15 -15.55
C LEU A 261 -2.59 14.78 -16.90
N ASP A 262 -3.05 16.04 -16.93
CA ASP A 262 -3.32 16.73 -18.20
C ASP A 262 -2.07 16.78 -19.08
N ARG A 263 -0.90 17.11 -18.49
CA ARG A 263 0.39 17.12 -19.21
C ARG A 263 0.80 15.72 -19.71
N ILE A 264 0.66 14.71 -18.86
CA ILE A 264 1.02 13.32 -19.23
C ILE A 264 0.13 12.82 -20.37
N LEU A 265 -1.18 13.08 -20.28
CA LEU A 265 -2.12 12.69 -21.32
C LEU A 265 -1.91 13.46 -22.63
N GLN A 266 -1.49 14.72 -22.56
CA GLN A 266 -1.10 15.46 -23.76
C GLN A 266 0.14 14.84 -24.41
N GLN A 267 1.21 14.59 -23.65
CA GLN A 267 2.40 13.91 -24.15
C GLN A 267 2.06 12.58 -24.79
N PHE A 268 1.19 11.80 -24.14
CA PHE A 268 0.73 10.52 -24.67
C PHE A 268 0.01 10.68 -26.03
N LEU A 269 -0.86 11.69 -26.15
CA LEU A 269 -1.58 11.99 -27.41
C LEU A 269 -0.61 12.39 -28.53
N ASP A 270 0.42 13.15 -28.20
CA ASP A 270 1.45 13.56 -29.15
C ASP A 270 2.31 12.38 -29.59
N GLU A 271 2.68 11.49 -28.65
CA GLU A 271 3.46 10.27 -28.93
C GLU A 271 2.71 9.26 -29.80
N ILE A 272 1.38 9.13 -29.65
CA ILE A 272 0.56 8.16 -30.41
C ILE A 272 0.26 8.62 -31.83
N GLU A 273 0.30 9.91 -32.12
CA GLU A 273 -0.08 10.46 -33.42
C GLU A 273 0.81 9.92 -34.56
N GLY A 274 2.13 9.82 -34.31
CA GLY A 274 3.07 9.28 -35.28
C GLY A 274 2.82 7.80 -35.68
N PRO A 275 2.72 6.89 -34.71
CA PRO A 275 2.33 5.49 -34.94
C PRO A 275 0.99 5.32 -35.67
N VAL A 276 -0.04 6.07 -35.25
CA VAL A 276 -1.36 6.03 -35.90
C VAL A 276 -1.24 6.41 -37.39
N LYS A 277 -0.54 7.51 -37.68
CA LYS A 277 -0.38 7.99 -39.04
C LYS A 277 0.38 7.01 -39.93
N ARG A 278 1.49 6.44 -39.42
CA ARG A 278 2.25 5.40 -40.16
C ARG A 278 1.38 4.17 -40.46
N LEU A 279 0.53 3.76 -39.51
CA LEU A 279 -0.33 2.61 -39.71
C LEU A 279 -1.46 2.92 -40.70
N GLU A 280 -2.03 4.12 -40.65
CA GLU A 280 -3.05 4.58 -41.61
C GLU A 280 -2.49 4.60 -43.02
N GLU A 281 -1.27 5.13 -43.24
CA GLU A 281 -0.60 5.15 -44.53
C GLU A 281 -0.31 3.72 -45.03
N LYS A 282 0.10 2.80 -44.14
CA LYS A 282 0.31 1.39 -44.49
C LYS A 282 -1.00 0.71 -44.87
N GLN A 283 -2.07 0.93 -44.14
CA GLN A 283 -3.39 0.37 -44.43
C GLN A 283 -3.96 0.87 -45.73
N GLU A 284 -3.79 2.13 -46.08
CA GLU A 284 -4.22 2.68 -47.38
C GLU A 284 -3.50 1.99 -48.56
N LYS A 285 -2.19 1.72 -48.41
CA LYS A 285 -1.43 0.95 -49.43
C LYS A 285 -1.93 -0.49 -49.56
N LEU A 286 -2.35 -1.13 -48.44
CA LEU A 286 -2.83 -2.50 -48.40
C LEU A 286 -4.32 -2.65 -48.76
N LYS A 287 -5.05 -1.56 -48.96
CA LYS A 287 -6.52 -1.54 -49.19
C LYS A 287 -6.93 -2.37 -50.41
N LYS A 288 -6.02 -2.57 -51.35
CA LYS A 288 -6.25 -3.46 -52.53
C LYS A 288 -6.26 -4.96 -52.16
N TYR A 289 -5.79 -5.33 -50.94
CA TYR A 289 -5.61 -6.71 -50.47
C TYR A 289 -6.43 -6.97 -49.20
N THR A 290 -7.72 -6.58 -49.17
CA THR A 290 -8.58 -6.61 -47.99
C THR A 290 -8.76 -7.99 -47.36
N TRP A 291 -8.48 -9.07 -48.07
CA TRP A 291 -8.57 -10.46 -47.60
C TRP A 291 -7.28 -10.97 -46.94
N GLY A 292 -6.19 -10.23 -47.02
CA GLY A 292 -4.90 -10.63 -46.47
C GLY A 292 -4.89 -10.56 -44.93
N LEU A 293 -4.22 -11.53 -44.29
CA LEU A 293 -4.04 -11.56 -42.83
C LEU A 293 -3.37 -10.28 -42.31
N GLU A 294 -2.42 -9.73 -43.08
CA GLU A 294 -1.69 -8.50 -42.73
C GLU A 294 -2.60 -7.27 -42.71
N TYR A 295 -3.56 -7.15 -43.64
CA TYR A 295 -4.55 -6.09 -43.66
C TYR A 295 -5.45 -6.14 -42.42
N LYS A 296 -6.02 -7.32 -42.10
CA LYS A 296 -6.90 -7.51 -40.93
C LYS A 296 -6.19 -7.23 -39.61
N THR A 297 -4.94 -7.67 -39.50
CA THR A 297 -4.14 -7.42 -38.29
C THR A 297 -3.86 -5.93 -38.08
N GLY A 298 -3.52 -5.22 -39.17
CA GLY A 298 -3.31 -3.79 -39.15
C GLY A 298 -4.57 -2.98 -38.87
N GLU A 299 -5.73 -3.38 -39.40
CA GLU A 299 -7.03 -2.74 -39.11
C GLU A 299 -7.42 -2.88 -37.65
N ASN A 300 -7.24 -4.06 -37.08
CA ASN A 300 -7.48 -4.31 -35.66
C ASN A 300 -6.57 -3.44 -34.77
N ALA A 301 -5.30 -3.32 -35.12
CA ALA A 301 -4.35 -2.48 -34.40
C ALA A 301 -4.74 -0.99 -34.47
N LEU A 302 -5.12 -0.51 -35.65
CA LEU A 302 -5.55 0.86 -35.87
C LEU A 302 -6.83 1.19 -35.08
N SER A 303 -7.80 0.30 -35.07
CA SER A 303 -9.03 0.45 -34.29
C SER A 303 -8.75 0.57 -32.79
N ARG A 304 -7.82 -0.23 -32.27
CA ARG A 304 -7.38 -0.15 -30.87
C ARG A 304 -6.67 1.17 -30.55
N LEU A 305 -5.73 1.60 -31.39
CA LEU A 305 -5.04 2.87 -31.20
C LEU A 305 -6.00 4.06 -31.21
N ARG A 306 -6.98 4.05 -32.11
CA ARG A 306 -8.03 5.07 -32.16
C ARG A 306 -8.89 5.09 -30.88
N LEU A 307 -9.22 3.91 -30.35
CA LEU A 307 -9.98 3.79 -29.09
C LEU A 307 -9.19 4.37 -27.92
N TYR A 308 -7.88 4.08 -27.81
CA TYR A 308 -7.02 4.61 -26.75
C TYR A 308 -6.91 6.14 -26.84
N ARG A 309 -6.70 6.66 -28.05
CA ARG A 309 -6.70 8.11 -28.32
C ARG A 309 -8.01 8.76 -27.89
N GLN A 310 -9.15 8.16 -28.21
CA GLN A 310 -10.45 8.66 -27.82
C GLN A 310 -10.64 8.68 -26.28
N ARG A 311 -10.20 7.62 -25.60
CA ARG A 311 -10.30 7.53 -24.12
C ARG A 311 -9.41 8.57 -23.43
N ALA A 312 -8.18 8.74 -23.90
CA ALA A 312 -7.29 9.79 -23.37
C ALA A 312 -7.88 11.19 -23.55
N ARG A 313 -8.45 11.50 -24.71
CA ARG A 313 -9.15 12.77 -24.96
C ARG A 313 -10.36 12.96 -24.05
N ARG A 314 -11.12 11.90 -23.77
CA ARG A 314 -12.26 11.97 -22.84
C ARG A 314 -11.81 12.29 -21.42
N ILE A 315 -10.75 11.64 -20.91
CA ILE A 315 -10.21 11.93 -19.57
C ILE A 315 -9.76 13.41 -19.52
N ARG A 316 -9.02 13.90 -20.51
CA ARG A 316 -8.62 15.31 -20.58
C ARG A 316 -9.81 16.26 -20.58
N SER A 317 -10.85 15.96 -21.34
CA SER A 317 -12.08 16.76 -21.32
C SER A 317 -12.75 16.75 -19.94
N GLY A 318 -12.73 15.60 -19.25
CA GLY A 318 -13.19 15.49 -17.85
C GLY A 318 -12.37 16.36 -16.90
N ILE A 319 -11.03 16.31 -16.99
CA ILE A 319 -10.14 17.20 -16.23
C ILE A 319 -10.48 18.68 -16.52
N GLY A 320 -10.64 19.05 -17.78
CA GLY A 320 -11.04 20.40 -18.18
C GLY A 320 -12.36 20.88 -17.53
N ARG A 321 -13.33 19.98 -17.33
CA ARG A 321 -14.56 20.31 -16.57
C ARG A 321 -14.28 20.57 -15.11
N VAL A 322 -13.43 19.74 -14.48
CA VAL A 322 -13.05 19.92 -13.07
C VAL A 322 -12.29 21.24 -12.86
N THR A 323 -11.48 21.67 -13.82
CA THR A 323 -10.77 22.96 -13.72
C THR A 323 -11.69 24.18 -13.66
N LEU A 324 -12.93 24.03 -14.11
CA LEU A 324 -13.97 25.08 -14.02
C LEU A 324 -14.73 25.05 -12.68
N ALA A 325 -14.53 24.03 -11.86
CA ALA A 325 -15.20 23.93 -10.57
C ALA A 325 -14.67 24.96 -9.56
N PRO A 326 -15.54 25.56 -8.72
CA PRO A 326 -15.13 26.60 -7.75
C PRO A 326 -14.01 26.17 -6.81
N TRP A 327 -13.97 24.90 -6.42
CA TRP A 327 -12.94 24.40 -5.53
C TRP A 327 -11.55 24.39 -6.18
N PHE A 328 -11.49 24.15 -7.49
CA PHE A 328 -10.23 24.10 -8.21
C PHE A 328 -9.56 25.48 -8.29
N GLU A 329 -10.35 26.55 -8.40
CA GLU A 329 -9.86 27.91 -8.33
C GLU A 329 -9.39 28.27 -6.92
N GLU A 330 -10.19 27.90 -5.90
CA GLU A 330 -9.94 28.20 -4.49
C GLU A 330 -8.72 27.44 -3.94
N ALA A 331 -8.56 26.17 -4.29
CA ALA A 331 -7.45 25.34 -3.80
C ALA A 331 -6.11 25.78 -4.39
N ARG A 332 -5.08 25.86 -3.55
CA ARG A 332 -3.69 26.07 -4.00
C ARG A 332 -3.13 24.74 -4.52
N ALA A 333 -2.22 24.79 -5.50
CA ALA A 333 -1.50 23.59 -5.93
C ALA A 333 -0.40 23.28 -4.92
N ASP A 334 -0.30 22.01 -4.48
CA ASP A 334 0.69 21.54 -3.53
C ASP A 334 1.80 20.72 -4.19
N ARG A 335 2.90 20.46 -3.49
CA ARG A 335 3.95 19.59 -4.00
C ARG A 335 3.52 18.13 -3.91
N LEU A 336 3.79 17.34 -4.97
CA LEU A 336 3.44 15.91 -5.05
C LEU A 336 4.37 14.97 -4.23
N SER A 337 5.25 15.54 -3.40
CA SER A 337 6.24 14.76 -2.64
C SER A 337 5.65 13.98 -1.46
N GLU A 338 4.56 14.47 -0.87
CA GLU A 338 3.91 13.85 0.29
C GLU A 338 2.43 13.69 0.02
N VAL A 339 1.96 12.44 0.08
CA VAL A 339 0.55 12.10 -0.16
C VAL A 339 -0.23 12.27 1.12
N PRO A 340 -1.19 13.19 1.21
CA PRO A 340 -2.06 13.30 2.37
C PRO A 340 -2.84 11.99 2.57
N MET A 341 -3.01 11.59 3.83
CA MET A 341 -3.73 10.37 4.16
C MET A 341 -5.18 10.40 3.68
N THR A 342 -5.81 11.56 3.75
CA THR A 342 -7.17 11.80 3.24
C THR A 342 -7.32 11.48 1.75
N VAL A 343 -6.27 11.68 0.95
CA VAL A 343 -6.25 11.30 -0.48
C VAL A 343 -6.32 9.79 -0.66
N LEU A 344 -5.72 9.03 0.24
CA LEU A 344 -5.70 7.57 0.17
C LEU A 344 -7.00 6.96 0.72
N MET A 345 -7.66 7.63 1.66
CA MET A 345 -8.89 7.16 2.30
C MET A 345 -10.14 7.46 1.49
N ASP A 346 -10.17 8.56 0.77
CA ASP A 346 -11.31 8.93 -0.07
C ASP A 346 -11.17 8.26 -1.45
N PRO A 347 -12.10 7.38 -1.83
CA PRO A 347 -12.05 6.64 -3.10
C PRO A 347 -11.87 7.54 -4.33
N ARG A 348 -12.44 8.74 -4.33
CA ARG A 348 -12.38 9.69 -5.44
C ARG A 348 -10.95 10.18 -5.68
N TYR A 349 -10.30 10.63 -4.62
CA TYR A 349 -8.92 11.13 -4.70
C TYR A 349 -7.91 10.00 -4.91
N SER A 350 -8.16 8.83 -4.31
CA SER A 350 -7.28 7.66 -4.45
C SER A 350 -7.25 7.14 -5.89
N VAL A 351 -8.37 7.15 -6.60
CA VAL A 351 -8.44 6.78 -8.02
C VAL A 351 -7.60 7.73 -8.88
N LEU A 352 -7.70 9.04 -8.66
CA LEU A 352 -6.87 10.02 -9.40
C LEU A 352 -5.38 9.85 -9.10
N TYR A 353 -5.02 9.63 -7.84
CA TYR A 353 -3.63 9.38 -7.44
C TYR A 353 -3.08 8.10 -8.08
N ARG A 354 -3.87 7.02 -8.10
CA ARG A 354 -3.52 5.77 -8.75
C ARG A 354 -3.27 5.98 -10.25
N LEU A 355 -4.19 6.62 -10.94
CA LEU A 355 -4.02 6.95 -12.36
C LEU A 355 -2.73 7.75 -12.60
N TYR A 356 -2.49 8.79 -11.79
CA TYR A 356 -1.29 9.60 -11.87
C TYR A 356 -0.01 8.75 -11.67
N LYS A 357 0.02 7.93 -10.64
CA LYS A 357 1.16 7.05 -10.34
C LYS A 357 1.43 6.08 -11.51
N ASN A 358 0.37 5.48 -12.04
CA ASN A 358 0.46 4.51 -13.12
C ASN A 358 0.91 5.13 -14.45
N LEU A 359 0.48 6.33 -14.78
CA LEU A 359 0.86 7.02 -16.00
C LEU A 359 2.22 7.72 -15.92
N SER A 360 2.61 8.20 -14.73
CA SER A 360 3.91 8.87 -14.50
C SER A 360 5.08 7.90 -14.63
N ARG A 361 4.86 6.63 -14.25
CA ARG A 361 5.88 5.57 -14.30
C ARG A 361 5.32 4.36 -15.04
N PRO A 362 5.24 4.41 -16.37
CA PRO A 362 4.54 3.39 -17.15
C PRO A 362 5.11 1.98 -17.01
N ALA A 363 6.39 1.83 -16.72
CA ALA A 363 6.98 0.51 -16.44
C ALA A 363 6.48 -0.12 -15.11
N GLN A 364 5.78 0.66 -14.29
CA GLN A 364 5.27 0.27 -12.97
C GLN A 364 3.73 0.18 -12.92
N SER A 365 3.04 0.33 -14.07
CA SER A 365 1.58 0.47 -14.13
C SER A 365 0.85 -0.81 -14.53
N LEU A 366 0.83 -1.80 -13.65
CA LEU A 366 -0.16 -2.88 -13.71
C LEU A 366 -1.21 -2.68 -12.63
N ASP A 367 -2.46 -3.07 -12.91
CA ASP A 367 -3.55 -2.86 -11.98
C ASP A 367 -3.28 -3.54 -10.63
N VAL A 368 -2.94 -2.73 -9.66
CA VAL A 368 -2.63 -3.09 -8.28
C VAL A 368 -3.83 -2.73 -7.40
N SER A 369 -5.05 -2.65 -7.96
CA SER A 369 -6.24 -2.19 -7.22
C SER A 369 -6.49 -3.01 -5.96
N ASN A 370 -6.20 -4.32 -5.98
CA ASN A 370 -6.21 -5.15 -4.79
C ASN A 370 -5.04 -4.88 -3.85
N PHE A 371 -3.94 -4.27 -4.34
CA PHE A 371 -2.75 -3.95 -3.55
C PHE A 371 -2.85 -2.62 -2.79
N TYR A 372 -3.75 -1.71 -3.15
CA TYR A 372 -4.06 -0.58 -2.28
C TYR A 372 -4.64 -1.02 -0.94
N GLN A 373 -5.27 -2.18 -0.87
CA GLN A 373 -5.62 -2.81 0.41
C GLN A 373 -4.38 -3.19 1.24
N PHE A 374 -3.19 -3.35 0.63
CA PHE A 374 -1.94 -3.58 1.36
C PHE A 374 -1.42 -2.37 2.12
N GLN A 375 -1.72 -1.15 1.70
CA GLN A 375 -1.32 0.05 2.44
C GLN A 375 -1.92 0.10 3.86
N TRP A 376 -3.02 -0.63 4.06
CA TRP A 376 -3.73 -0.79 5.32
C TRP A 376 -3.47 -2.13 6.00
N LYS A 377 -2.68 -3.01 5.40
CA LYS A 377 -2.29 -4.26 6.07
C LYS A 377 -1.26 -3.95 7.14
N ARG A 378 -1.35 -4.71 8.22
CA ARG A 378 -0.35 -4.67 9.31
C ARG A 378 1.04 -4.92 8.74
N THR A 379 2.03 -4.31 9.33
CA THR A 379 3.43 -4.39 8.87
C THR A 379 3.95 -5.83 8.84
N ASP A 380 3.50 -6.69 9.75
CA ASP A 380 3.84 -8.11 9.74
C ASP A 380 3.36 -8.81 8.46
N LYS A 381 2.12 -8.54 8.01
CA LYS A 381 1.60 -9.08 6.76
C LYS A 381 2.26 -8.49 5.52
N LEU A 382 2.63 -7.21 5.54
CA LEU A 382 3.44 -6.62 4.46
C LEU A 382 4.81 -7.27 4.39
N TYR A 383 5.43 -7.54 5.55
CA TYR A 383 6.73 -8.19 5.64
C TYR A 383 6.69 -9.62 5.12
N GLU A 384 5.66 -10.41 5.48
CA GLU A 384 5.45 -11.76 4.96
C GLU A 384 5.38 -11.76 3.43
N LEU A 385 4.54 -10.91 2.84
CA LEU A 385 4.35 -10.82 1.40
C LEU A 385 5.62 -10.36 0.67
N TRP A 386 6.28 -9.33 1.21
CA TRP A 386 7.53 -8.84 0.65
C TRP A 386 8.62 -9.92 0.70
N SER A 387 8.76 -10.60 1.83
CA SER A 387 9.72 -11.69 2.00
C SER A 387 9.45 -12.84 1.02
N PHE A 388 8.20 -13.25 0.85
CA PHE A 388 7.83 -14.27 -0.13
C PHE A 388 8.26 -13.89 -1.55
N LEU A 389 8.04 -12.64 -1.95
CA LEU A 389 8.48 -12.15 -3.27
C LEU A 389 10.01 -12.11 -3.41
N GLN A 390 10.75 -11.84 -2.34
CA GLN A 390 12.22 -11.90 -2.38
C GLN A 390 12.73 -13.31 -2.65
N PHE A 391 12.04 -14.36 -2.19
CA PHE A 391 12.39 -15.76 -2.55
C PHE A 391 12.18 -16.03 -4.04
N ILE A 392 11.08 -15.56 -4.62
CA ILE A 392 10.85 -15.68 -6.08
C ILE A 392 11.95 -14.95 -6.84
N LYS A 393 12.25 -13.71 -6.45
CA LYS A 393 13.30 -12.89 -7.06
C LYS A 393 14.68 -13.54 -6.97
N ALA A 394 15.00 -14.11 -5.82
CA ALA A 394 16.27 -14.82 -5.62
C ALA A 394 16.41 -16.03 -6.56
N LEU A 395 15.34 -16.80 -6.74
CA LEU A 395 15.33 -17.94 -7.68
C LEU A 395 15.39 -17.46 -9.14
N THR A 396 14.61 -16.46 -9.54
CA THR A 396 14.64 -15.94 -10.92
C THR A 396 16.00 -15.34 -11.27
N ALA A 397 16.69 -14.70 -10.31
CA ALA A 397 18.06 -14.21 -10.50
C ALA A 397 19.08 -15.33 -10.76
N ARG A 398 18.76 -16.60 -10.38
CA ARG A 398 19.55 -17.79 -10.63
C ARG A 398 19.09 -18.59 -11.87
N GLY A 399 18.28 -17.98 -12.72
CA GLY A 399 17.84 -18.56 -13.99
C GLY A 399 16.65 -19.50 -13.88
N TRP A 400 15.93 -19.49 -12.74
CA TRP A 400 14.65 -20.19 -12.64
C TRP A 400 13.59 -19.38 -13.39
N GLU A 401 12.86 -20.04 -14.27
CA GLU A 401 11.80 -19.42 -15.07
C GLU A 401 10.43 -19.69 -14.45
N LEU A 402 9.63 -18.64 -14.28
CA LEU A 402 8.26 -18.74 -13.75
C LEU A 402 7.37 -19.46 -14.78
N GLU A 403 6.74 -20.56 -14.41
CA GLU A 403 5.82 -21.32 -15.26
C GLU A 403 4.36 -21.06 -14.92
N GLU A 404 3.98 -21.23 -13.66
CA GLU A 404 2.60 -21.07 -13.17
C GLU A 404 2.59 -20.30 -11.84
N GLY A 405 1.42 -19.72 -11.48
CA GLY A 405 1.14 -19.34 -10.09
C GLY A 405 0.68 -17.93 -9.84
N ILE A 406 1.15 -16.92 -10.56
CA ILE A 406 0.51 -15.60 -10.47
C ILE A 406 -0.46 -15.52 -11.65
N THR A 407 -1.70 -15.88 -11.39
CA THR A 407 -2.74 -15.85 -12.41
C THR A 407 -3.20 -14.42 -12.61
N VAL A 408 -3.02 -13.93 -13.82
CA VAL A 408 -3.75 -12.75 -14.27
C VAL A 408 -5.14 -13.23 -14.64
N ILE A 409 -6.10 -13.00 -13.77
CA ILE A 409 -7.50 -13.36 -14.00
C ILE A 409 -8.07 -12.31 -14.94
N LYS A 410 -8.65 -12.76 -16.06
CA LYS A 410 -9.40 -11.89 -16.95
C LYS A 410 -10.87 -11.92 -16.54
N GLU A 411 -11.27 -11.00 -15.68
CA GLU A 411 -12.68 -10.75 -15.36
C GLU A 411 -13.18 -9.53 -16.12
N GLU A 412 -14.30 -9.68 -16.83
CA GLU A 412 -14.97 -8.60 -17.59
C GLU A 412 -14.03 -7.79 -18.51
N GLY A 413 -13.03 -8.43 -19.10
CA GLY A 413 -12.06 -7.77 -19.98
C GLY A 413 -10.93 -7.03 -19.24
N ARG A 414 -10.85 -7.15 -17.91
CA ARG A 414 -9.78 -6.61 -17.05
C ARG A 414 -8.81 -7.71 -16.66
N TYR A 415 -7.54 -7.36 -16.64
CA TYR A 415 -6.51 -8.24 -16.09
C TYR A 415 -6.29 -7.85 -14.62
N ARG A 416 -6.70 -8.72 -13.72
CA ARG A 416 -6.39 -8.61 -12.30
C ARG A 416 -5.32 -9.62 -11.96
N LEU A 417 -4.36 -9.20 -11.15
CA LEU A 417 -3.53 -10.14 -10.43
C LEU A 417 -4.41 -10.88 -9.43
N SER A 418 -4.31 -12.21 -9.41
CA SER A 418 -4.77 -12.92 -8.22
C SER A 418 -4.02 -12.33 -7.03
N SER A 419 -4.75 -11.90 -6.02
CA SER A 419 -4.14 -11.58 -4.73
C SER A 419 -3.31 -12.78 -4.30
N LEU A 420 -2.15 -12.56 -3.67
CA LEU A 420 -1.43 -13.63 -2.99
C LEU A 420 -2.28 -14.08 -1.79
N GLU A 421 -3.24 -14.92 -2.06
CA GLU A 421 -4.09 -15.53 -1.05
C GLU A 421 -3.36 -16.72 -0.41
N SER A 422 -3.77 -17.06 0.80
CA SER A 422 -3.30 -18.29 1.46
C SER A 422 -3.49 -19.50 0.54
N GLY A 423 -2.44 -20.28 0.37
CA GLY A 423 -2.40 -21.42 -0.55
C GLY A 423 -1.99 -21.09 -2.00
N THR A 424 -1.65 -19.86 -2.32
CA THR A 424 -1.12 -19.52 -3.65
C THR A 424 0.16 -20.31 -3.92
N GLU A 425 0.16 -21.08 -5.02
CA GLU A 425 1.30 -21.87 -5.50
C GLU A 425 1.94 -21.20 -6.71
N ILE A 426 3.27 -21.10 -6.70
CA ILE A 426 4.09 -20.58 -7.78
C ILE A 426 5.08 -21.64 -8.22
N LYS A 427 5.04 -22.02 -9.50
CA LYS A 427 5.93 -23.02 -10.08
C LYS A 427 7.01 -22.37 -10.93
N LEU A 428 8.26 -22.74 -10.65
CA LEU A 428 9.42 -22.31 -11.41
C LEU A 428 10.15 -23.54 -11.97
N LYS A 429 10.71 -23.39 -13.17
CA LYS A 429 11.46 -24.45 -13.84
C LYS A 429 12.85 -23.98 -14.27
N ARG A 430 13.81 -24.92 -14.25
CA ARG A 430 15.16 -24.76 -14.76
C ARG A 430 15.76 -26.13 -15.11
N ASP A 431 16.18 -26.32 -16.34
CA ASP A 431 16.94 -27.51 -16.81
C ASP A 431 16.32 -28.88 -16.40
N GLY A 432 14.98 -29.00 -16.44
CA GLY A 432 14.26 -30.21 -16.05
C GLY A 432 14.08 -30.39 -14.54
N GLU A 433 14.43 -29.39 -13.76
CA GLU A 433 14.14 -29.26 -12.34
C GLU A 433 12.94 -28.33 -12.14
N GLU A 434 12.13 -28.59 -11.11
CA GLU A 434 10.95 -27.78 -10.77
C GLU A 434 10.99 -27.40 -9.29
N VAL A 435 10.57 -26.17 -8.98
CA VAL A 435 10.40 -25.68 -7.63
C VAL A 435 8.99 -25.13 -7.49
N HIS A 436 8.26 -25.61 -6.50
CA HIS A 436 6.94 -25.12 -6.16
C HIS A 436 7.04 -24.29 -4.87
N LEU A 437 6.72 -23.01 -4.95
CA LEU A 437 6.64 -22.10 -3.80
C LEU A 437 5.18 -21.95 -3.42
N ILE A 438 4.82 -22.31 -2.20
CA ILE A 438 3.46 -22.20 -1.68
C ILE A 438 3.44 -21.18 -0.56
N TYR A 439 2.63 -20.12 -0.73
CA TYR A 439 2.44 -19.07 0.26
C TYR A 439 1.34 -19.43 1.24
N ASP A 440 1.64 -19.41 2.54
CA ASP A 440 0.67 -19.57 3.64
C ASP A 440 -0.26 -20.78 3.44
N GLY A 441 0.28 -21.89 2.89
CA GLY A 441 -0.48 -23.09 2.51
C GLY A 441 -0.68 -24.04 3.68
N ILE A 442 -1.94 -24.50 3.85
CA ILE A 442 -2.28 -25.49 4.87
C ILE A 442 -1.87 -26.88 4.40
N LEU A 443 -1.05 -27.57 5.18
CA LEU A 443 -0.66 -28.97 4.90
C LEU A 443 -1.77 -29.96 5.27
N PRO A 444 -1.89 -31.09 4.53
CA PRO A 444 -2.71 -32.21 4.91
C PRO A 444 -2.42 -32.72 6.33
N ALA A 445 -3.45 -33.11 7.05
CA ALA A 445 -3.31 -33.71 8.38
C ALA A 445 -3.01 -35.21 8.31
N SER A 446 -3.35 -35.86 7.20
CA SER A 446 -3.18 -37.32 7.01
C SER A 446 -2.38 -37.61 5.75
N SER A 447 -1.65 -38.71 5.79
CA SER A 447 -0.93 -39.21 4.61
C SER A 447 -1.86 -39.62 3.46
N SER A 448 -3.14 -39.95 3.74
CA SER A 448 -4.13 -40.28 2.71
C SER A 448 -4.47 -39.09 1.80
N ASP A 449 -4.32 -37.87 2.31
CA ASP A 449 -4.70 -36.65 1.65
C ASP A 449 -3.52 -36.00 0.90
N THR A 450 -2.41 -36.77 0.76
CA THR A 450 -1.19 -36.33 0.08
C THR A 450 -1.13 -36.84 -1.35
N ASP A 451 -0.55 -36.05 -2.23
CA ASP A 451 -0.18 -36.42 -3.59
C ASP A 451 1.26 -35.98 -3.90
N ARG A 452 1.86 -36.61 -4.95
CA ARG A 452 3.26 -36.36 -5.29
C ARG A 452 3.52 -34.98 -5.86
N LYS A 453 2.53 -34.37 -6.53
CA LYS A 453 2.74 -33.14 -7.29
C LYS A 453 2.54 -31.89 -6.48
N ASP A 454 1.41 -31.80 -5.77
CA ASP A 454 0.99 -30.55 -5.17
C ASP A 454 1.04 -30.60 -3.64
N HIS A 455 0.89 -31.78 -3.03
CA HIS A 455 0.87 -31.97 -1.58
C HIS A 455 1.76 -33.13 -1.11
N PRO A 456 3.10 -33.02 -1.26
CA PRO A 456 3.99 -34.13 -0.89
C PRO A 456 4.17 -34.32 0.63
N LEU A 457 3.84 -33.28 1.42
CA LEU A 457 4.02 -33.26 2.87
C LEU A 457 2.71 -33.38 3.62
N TYR A 458 2.78 -33.97 4.83
CA TYR A 458 1.70 -33.98 5.80
C TYR A 458 2.23 -33.89 7.23
N THR A 459 1.38 -33.43 8.15
CA THR A 459 1.67 -33.41 9.59
C THR A 459 0.39 -33.40 10.40
N ASN A 460 0.37 -34.14 11.49
CA ASN A 460 -0.74 -34.13 12.45
C ASN A 460 -0.60 -33.02 13.51
N ASN A 461 0.44 -32.21 13.42
CA ASN A 461 0.65 -31.10 14.33
C ASN A 461 -0.33 -29.95 14.00
N PRO A 462 -0.86 -29.23 15.01
CA PRO A 462 -1.70 -28.05 14.77
C PRO A 462 -0.96 -26.93 14.02
N HIS A 463 0.37 -26.83 14.16
CA HIS A 463 1.21 -25.91 13.37
C HIS A 463 1.51 -26.52 11.99
N ARG A 464 0.56 -26.40 11.07
CA ARG A 464 0.63 -26.99 9.72
C ARG A 464 0.46 -25.98 8.58
N GLN A 465 0.64 -24.70 8.88
CA GLN A 465 0.51 -23.61 7.91
C GLN A 465 1.74 -22.71 8.01
N PRO A 466 2.84 -23.06 7.33
CA PRO A 466 4.02 -22.22 7.24
C PRO A 466 3.79 -21.06 6.27
N ASP A 467 4.44 -19.93 6.51
CA ASP A 467 4.34 -18.75 5.63
C ASP A 467 4.89 -19.03 4.23
N LEU A 468 5.91 -19.87 4.11
CA LEU A 468 6.45 -20.38 2.85
C LEU A 468 6.79 -21.86 2.95
N ARG A 469 6.35 -22.63 1.95
CA ARG A 469 6.85 -23.98 1.63
C ARG A 469 7.45 -23.94 0.22
N LEU A 470 8.65 -24.48 0.08
CA LEU A 470 9.32 -24.68 -1.20
C LEU A 470 9.52 -26.18 -1.40
N ASP A 471 8.85 -26.77 -2.38
CA ASP A 471 8.98 -28.18 -2.73
C ASP A 471 9.86 -28.30 -3.99
N TYR A 472 10.86 -29.18 -3.94
CA TYR A 472 11.80 -29.38 -5.03
C TYR A 472 11.60 -30.73 -5.73
N TYR A 473 11.52 -30.67 -7.05
CA TYR A 473 11.31 -31.82 -7.92
C TYR A 473 12.39 -31.91 -9.00
N LYS A 474 12.75 -33.13 -9.39
CA LYS A 474 13.63 -33.40 -10.51
C LYS A 474 13.12 -34.59 -11.31
N GLY A 475 12.88 -34.40 -12.61
CA GLY A 475 12.30 -35.44 -13.44
C GLY A 475 10.93 -35.95 -12.97
N GLY A 476 10.13 -35.11 -12.32
CA GLY A 476 8.82 -35.44 -11.77
C GLY A 476 8.87 -36.16 -10.42
N LEU A 477 10.05 -36.39 -9.84
CA LEU A 477 10.24 -37.01 -8.55
C LEU A 477 10.44 -35.94 -7.47
N TYR A 478 9.83 -36.12 -6.31
CA TYR A 478 9.99 -35.25 -5.15
C TYR A 478 11.30 -35.56 -4.40
N TYR A 479 12.09 -34.49 -4.13
CA TYR A 479 13.42 -34.60 -3.50
C TYR A 479 13.48 -34.01 -2.09
N GLY A 480 12.53 -33.20 -1.70
CA GLY A 480 12.45 -32.57 -0.38
C GLY A 480 11.90 -31.16 -0.41
N SER A 481 11.76 -30.59 0.77
CA SER A 481 11.18 -29.25 0.94
C SER A 481 11.99 -28.38 1.89
N LEU A 482 11.97 -27.09 1.61
CA LEU A 482 12.33 -26.02 2.54
C LEU A 482 11.05 -25.43 3.13
N VAL A 483 11.05 -25.19 4.42
CA VAL A 483 9.99 -24.46 5.10
C VAL A 483 10.58 -23.16 5.65
N ALA A 484 9.95 -22.04 5.35
CA ALA A 484 10.33 -20.76 5.93
C ALA A 484 9.12 -20.07 6.58
N ASP A 485 9.43 -19.32 7.62
CA ASP A 485 8.45 -18.61 8.42
C ASP A 485 8.91 -17.16 8.58
N PHE A 486 8.07 -16.21 8.19
CA PHE A 486 8.42 -14.79 8.12
C PHE A 486 7.97 -14.09 9.38
N LYS A 487 8.92 -13.67 10.20
CA LYS A 487 8.62 -13.07 11.51
C LYS A 487 9.09 -11.63 11.59
N TYR A 488 8.13 -10.72 11.52
CA TYR A 488 8.39 -9.31 11.80
C TYR A 488 8.64 -9.11 13.31
N ARG A 489 9.78 -9.64 13.78
CA ARG A 489 10.20 -9.64 15.20
C ARG A 489 11.71 -9.56 15.31
N ASP A 490 12.19 -9.24 16.52
CA ASP A 490 13.60 -9.35 16.87
C ASP A 490 13.96 -10.81 17.16
N ILE A 491 15.18 -11.23 16.82
CA ILE A 491 15.68 -12.61 17.03
C ILE A 491 15.62 -13.02 18.49
N LEU A 492 15.74 -12.11 19.44
CA LEU A 492 15.58 -12.40 20.87
C LEU A 492 14.25 -13.10 21.18
N PHE A 493 13.20 -12.71 20.47
CA PHE A 493 11.86 -13.31 20.64
C PHE A 493 11.63 -14.53 19.75
N LEU A 494 12.52 -14.80 18.80
CA LEU A 494 12.40 -15.96 17.91
C LEU A 494 13.00 -17.23 18.55
N TRP A 495 14.19 -17.11 19.15
CA TRP A 495 14.92 -18.29 19.61
C TRP A 495 15.69 -18.12 20.92
N GLN A 496 16.24 -16.97 21.23
CA GLN A 496 17.23 -16.78 22.29
C GLN A 496 16.64 -16.71 23.71
N ASP A 497 15.43 -16.16 23.88
CA ASP A 497 14.74 -16.12 25.17
C ASP A 497 13.84 -17.35 25.28
N GLU A 498 14.20 -18.29 26.15
CA GLU A 498 13.46 -19.56 26.31
C GLU A 498 11.99 -19.35 26.67
N THR A 499 11.70 -18.37 27.48
CA THR A 499 10.33 -18.10 27.93
C THR A 499 9.51 -17.43 26.83
N ARG A 500 10.05 -16.39 26.20
CA ARG A 500 9.35 -15.58 25.19
C ARG A 500 9.29 -16.25 23.82
N SER A 501 10.23 -17.14 23.51
CA SER A 501 10.28 -17.89 22.25
C SER A 501 9.64 -19.28 22.32
N ALA A 502 9.15 -19.74 23.47
CA ALA A 502 8.65 -21.10 23.66
C ALA A 502 7.57 -21.51 22.65
N SER A 503 6.68 -20.61 22.28
CA SER A 503 5.64 -20.86 21.28
C SER A 503 6.23 -21.03 19.87
N LEU A 504 7.15 -20.16 19.48
CA LEU A 504 7.81 -20.21 18.17
C LEU A 504 8.76 -21.40 18.05
N ARG A 505 9.48 -21.77 19.10
CA ARG A 505 10.29 -23.00 19.13
C ARG A 505 9.44 -24.23 18.86
N ARG A 506 8.24 -24.33 19.46
CA ARG A 506 7.29 -25.41 19.17
C ARG A 506 6.83 -25.42 17.72
N GLN A 507 6.55 -24.25 17.16
CA GLN A 507 6.17 -24.09 15.76
C GLN A 507 7.29 -24.56 14.82
N PHE A 508 8.52 -24.09 15.02
CA PHE A 508 9.67 -24.48 14.20
C PHE A 508 10.01 -25.97 14.30
N ASN A 509 9.91 -26.56 15.49
CA ASN A 509 10.07 -27.98 15.65
C ASN A 509 8.98 -28.77 14.92
N ALA A 510 7.72 -28.31 14.96
CA ALA A 510 6.63 -28.91 14.21
C ALA A 510 6.87 -28.89 12.69
N TYR A 511 7.45 -27.80 12.17
CA TYR A 511 7.80 -27.70 10.76
C TYR A 511 8.93 -28.66 10.37
N ARG A 512 9.91 -28.85 11.23
CA ARG A 512 10.99 -29.82 11.00
C ARG A 512 10.50 -31.27 11.01
N ASP A 513 9.46 -31.58 11.78
CA ASP A 513 8.94 -32.92 11.98
C ASP A 513 7.83 -33.32 10.99
N MET A 514 7.74 -32.62 9.85
CA MET A 514 6.83 -32.95 8.73
C MET A 514 7.27 -34.26 8.06
N ASN A 515 6.29 -34.99 7.54
CA ASN A 515 6.49 -36.29 6.91
C ASN A 515 6.05 -36.29 5.44
N THR A 516 6.50 -37.29 4.69
CA THR A 516 6.10 -37.52 3.30
C THR A 516 5.85 -39.01 3.03
N ARG A 517 5.01 -39.29 2.04
CA ARG A 517 4.89 -40.63 1.42
C ARG A 517 5.74 -40.78 0.17
N PHE A 518 6.25 -39.68 -0.35
CA PHE A 518 6.91 -39.56 -1.63
C PHE A 518 8.32 -39.02 -1.42
N TYR A 519 9.32 -39.82 -1.71
CA TYR A 519 10.71 -39.40 -1.60
C TYR A 519 11.52 -40.05 -2.70
N ARG A 520 11.90 -39.31 -3.73
CA ARG A 520 12.60 -39.85 -4.91
C ARG A 520 11.81 -41.00 -5.54
N ASP A 521 12.47 -42.13 -5.76
CA ASP A 521 11.87 -43.33 -6.36
C ASP A 521 11.20 -44.28 -5.31
N CYS A 522 11.24 -43.92 -4.03
CA CYS A 522 10.68 -44.74 -2.96
C CYS A 522 9.21 -44.41 -2.75
N ASP A 523 8.32 -45.38 -3.00
CA ASP A 523 6.89 -45.31 -2.68
C ASP A 523 6.52 -46.14 -1.43
N GLU A 524 7.47 -46.87 -0.83
CA GLU A 524 7.21 -47.72 0.34
C GLU A 524 7.31 -46.91 1.65
N ILE A 525 6.22 -46.88 2.41
CA ILE A 525 6.11 -46.17 3.69
C ILE A 525 7.20 -46.61 4.69
N THR A 526 7.62 -47.88 4.64
CA THR A 526 8.64 -48.46 5.55
C THR A 526 10.03 -47.89 5.32
N SER A 527 10.39 -47.57 4.07
CA SER A 527 11.69 -46.99 3.72
C SER A 527 11.76 -45.48 3.98
N LEU A 528 10.60 -44.84 4.18
CA LEU A 528 10.49 -43.39 4.38
C LEU A 528 10.49 -42.97 5.86
N ARG A 529 10.48 -43.91 6.81
CA ARG A 529 10.42 -43.61 8.26
C ARG A 529 11.54 -42.71 8.75
N ASP A 530 12.72 -42.81 8.17
CA ASP A 530 13.90 -42.02 8.54
C ASP A 530 14.20 -40.89 7.53
N SER A 531 13.38 -40.72 6.50
CA SER A 531 13.53 -39.64 5.56
C SER A 531 13.03 -38.33 6.20
N ARG A 532 13.90 -37.36 6.29
CA ARG A 532 13.50 -35.97 6.67
C ARG A 532 13.27 -35.18 5.41
N PRO A 533 12.02 -35.05 4.95
CA PRO A 533 11.72 -34.29 3.74
C PRO A 533 12.03 -32.77 3.91
N VAL A 534 11.93 -32.28 5.14
CA VAL A 534 12.32 -30.90 5.50
C VAL A 534 13.68 -30.97 6.21
N LYS A 535 14.75 -30.64 5.50
CA LYS A 535 16.11 -30.68 6.06
C LYS A 535 16.41 -29.45 6.90
N GLU A 536 15.90 -28.29 6.50
CA GLU A 536 16.08 -27.02 7.19
C GLU A 536 14.75 -26.28 7.31
N VAL A 537 14.60 -25.53 8.40
CA VAL A 537 13.53 -24.57 8.61
C VAL A 537 14.18 -23.18 8.70
N TRP A 538 13.73 -22.24 7.93
CA TRP A 538 14.26 -20.88 7.91
C TRP A 538 13.35 -19.91 8.66
N ALA A 539 13.88 -19.27 9.70
CA ALA A 539 13.26 -18.16 10.39
C ALA A 539 13.76 -16.85 9.77
N VAL A 540 12.92 -16.18 9.01
CA VAL A 540 13.26 -14.94 8.30
C VAL A 540 12.80 -13.75 9.12
N PHE A 541 13.68 -12.76 9.34
CA PHE A 541 13.39 -11.60 10.21
C PHE A 541 14.14 -10.33 9.74
N PRO A 542 13.68 -9.10 10.15
CA PRO A 542 14.09 -7.86 9.50
C PRO A 542 15.38 -7.21 10.03
N ARG A 543 16.23 -7.89 10.80
CA ARG A 543 17.44 -7.28 11.40
C ARG A 543 18.65 -8.16 11.28
N GLU A 544 19.80 -7.57 10.93
CA GLU A 544 21.12 -8.22 11.07
C GLU A 544 21.55 -8.24 12.54
N ILE A 545 22.16 -9.35 12.97
CA ILE A 545 22.77 -9.47 14.30
C ILE A 545 24.25 -9.77 14.11
N PRO A 546 25.12 -8.82 14.45
CA PRO A 546 26.57 -9.02 14.36
C PRO A 546 27.03 -10.15 15.29
N GLY A 547 27.81 -11.08 14.76
CA GLY A 547 28.58 -12.05 15.55
C GLY A 547 27.81 -13.22 16.14
N LYS A 548 26.58 -13.53 15.67
CA LYS A 548 25.83 -14.71 16.12
C LYS A 548 25.76 -15.78 15.04
N SER A 549 25.69 -17.07 15.50
CA SER A 549 25.41 -18.18 14.63
C SER A 549 24.05 -18.00 13.96
N ASP A 550 24.01 -18.13 12.64
CA ASP A 550 22.83 -18.08 11.81
C ASP A 550 22.15 -19.46 11.67
N GLU A 551 22.63 -20.47 12.43
CA GLU A 551 22.12 -21.82 12.42
C GLU A 551 22.10 -22.46 13.82
N ASP A 552 21.02 -23.15 14.16
CA ASP A 552 20.88 -23.96 15.37
C ASP A 552 19.83 -25.07 15.14
N TYR A 553 20.18 -26.34 15.41
CA TYR A 553 19.30 -27.50 15.28
C TYR A 553 18.56 -27.64 13.93
N SER A 554 19.24 -27.38 12.79
CA SER A 554 18.64 -27.32 11.46
C SER A 554 17.60 -26.18 11.30
N LEU A 555 17.65 -25.20 12.18
CA LEU A 555 16.93 -23.96 12.08
C LEU A 555 17.90 -22.86 11.68
N ARG A 556 17.65 -22.20 10.57
CA ARG A 556 18.46 -21.09 10.09
C ARG A 556 17.76 -19.77 10.32
N PHE A 557 18.55 -18.78 10.70
CA PHE A 557 18.10 -17.42 10.95
C PHE A 557 18.55 -16.53 9.80
N ILE A 558 17.59 -16.15 8.95
CA ILE A 558 17.87 -15.40 7.72
C ILE A 558 17.44 -13.93 7.94
N PRO A 559 18.40 -13.02 8.10
CA PRO A 559 18.08 -11.59 8.14
C PRO A 559 17.70 -11.11 6.74
N LEU A 560 16.51 -10.50 6.61
CA LEU A 560 15.97 -10.05 5.34
C LEU A 560 15.18 -8.75 5.54
N ALA A 561 15.65 -7.63 5.01
CA ALA A 561 14.92 -6.37 4.96
C ALA A 561 15.52 -5.47 3.88
N PRO A 562 14.77 -4.51 3.32
CA PRO A 562 15.30 -3.57 2.34
C PRO A 562 16.55 -2.86 2.84
N GLY A 563 17.55 -2.78 1.97
CA GLY A 563 18.84 -2.14 2.28
C GLY A 563 19.83 -3.00 3.09
N LEU A 564 19.47 -4.23 3.48
CA LEU A 564 20.42 -5.14 4.14
C LEU A 564 21.37 -5.79 3.12
N THR A 565 22.65 -5.88 3.46
CA THR A 565 23.65 -6.61 2.67
C THR A 565 23.37 -8.11 2.63
N ALA A 566 22.71 -8.64 3.64
CA ALA A 566 22.29 -10.05 3.72
C ALA A 566 21.32 -10.45 2.59
N ASN A 567 20.55 -9.52 2.04
CA ASN A 567 19.61 -9.82 0.94
C ASN A 567 20.32 -10.39 -0.29
N SER A 568 21.53 -9.93 -0.59
CA SER A 568 22.32 -10.43 -1.72
C SER A 568 22.73 -11.89 -1.56
N ARG A 569 22.72 -12.44 -0.34
CA ARG A 569 23.09 -13.82 -0.04
C ARG A 569 21.92 -14.78 -0.17
N LEU A 570 20.66 -14.29 -0.16
CA LEU A 570 19.48 -15.15 -0.20
C LEU A 570 19.49 -16.10 -1.41
N ALA A 571 19.88 -15.60 -2.58
CA ALA A 571 19.97 -16.40 -3.80
C ALA A 571 21.02 -17.51 -3.70
N ASP A 572 22.17 -17.22 -3.08
CA ASP A 572 23.22 -18.21 -2.84
C ASP A 572 22.80 -19.26 -1.82
N GLU A 573 22.15 -18.84 -0.75
CA GLU A 573 21.64 -19.72 0.31
C GLU A 573 20.58 -20.69 -0.25
N LEU A 574 19.63 -20.18 -1.05
CA LEU A 574 18.64 -21.03 -1.73
C LEU A 574 19.28 -22.04 -2.68
N GLU A 575 20.25 -21.60 -3.50
CA GLU A 575 20.93 -22.50 -4.42
C GLU A 575 21.74 -23.56 -3.68
N ASN A 576 22.43 -23.19 -2.60
CA ASN A 576 23.15 -24.15 -1.73
C ASN A 576 22.19 -25.16 -1.10
N TYR A 577 21.01 -24.71 -0.65
CA TYR A 577 20.00 -25.61 -0.12
C TYR A 577 19.50 -26.60 -1.20
N LEU A 578 19.12 -26.10 -2.37
CA LEU A 578 18.68 -26.94 -3.49
C LEU A 578 19.77 -27.92 -3.93
N ALA A 579 21.04 -27.50 -3.94
CA ALA A 579 22.17 -28.38 -4.21
C ALA A 579 22.31 -29.49 -3.15
N SER A 580 21.96 -29.21 -1.90
CA SER A 580 21.94 -30.22 -0.83
C SER A 580 20.84 -31.28 -1.02
N LEU A 581 19.71 -30.91 -1.63
CA LEU A 581 18.61 -31.83 -1.94
C LEU A 581 18.95 -32.73 -3.15
N ARG A 582 19.80 -32.27 -4.07
CA ARG A 582 20.24 -33.04 -5.25
C ARG A 582 21.13 -34.24 -4.87
N LYS A 583 21.85 -34.15 -3.75
CA LYS A 583 22.69 -35.24 -3.21
C LYS A 583 21.83 -36.28 -2.52
#